data_321a12abf54c432edf5c4e8192c3b2c4
#
_entry.id   321a12abf54c432edf5c4e8192c3b2c4
#
_cell.length_a   1.000
_cell.length_b   1.000
_cell.length_c   1.000
_cell.angle_alpha   90.00
_cell.angle_beta   90.00
_cell.angle_gamma   90.00
#
_symmetry.space_group_name_H-M   'P 1'
#
loop_
_entity.id
_entity.type
_entity.pdbx_description
1 polymer ?
#
loop_
_entity_poly.entity_id
_entity_poly.type
_entity_poly.pdbx_seq_one_letter_code
_entity_poly.pdbx_strand_id
1 'polypeptide(L)'
;MKKYLDEKNITQDFKRNLQDSNLYTKFYSTNGKNPKKNSWLKPILILVEYFMSDDPKPKRIQMDRNLHVEHILPQKPDPSSQWAKDFSEEERERYTHSLANLTLLGGEKNTKASNLDFKDKKKIYMGEEISLSKKRPFRVMTCYKMTIDIAHHYAEWTPKSLEKREKELIKIIESVLTL
;
A
#
# COMPACT_ATOMS: atom_id res chain seq x y z
N MET A 1 -2.48 -39.16 -10.46
CA MET A 1 -2.17 -38.32 -11.61
C MET A 1 -1.97 -36.89 -11.10
N LYS A 2 -0.72 -36.47 -10.80
CA LYS A 2 -0.41 -35.10 -10.37
C LYS A 2 -0.63 -34.18 -11.58
N LYS A 3 -1.65 -33.33 -11.57
CA LYS A 3 -1.74 -32.22 -12.50
C LYS A 3 -0.49 -31.34 -12.25
N TYR A 4 0.46 -31.36 -13.15
CA TYR A 4 1.47 -30.31 -13.23
C TYR A 4 0.70 -29.02 -13.46
N LEU A 5 0.69 -28.15 -12.45
CA LEU A 5 0.20 -26.79 -12.62
C LEU A 5 1.13 -26.13 -13.64
N ASP A 6 0.57 -25.67 -14.74
CA ASP A 6 1.31 -24.96 -15.76
C ASP A 6 1.83 -23.65 -15.14
N GLU A 7 3.15 -23.50 -15.03
CA GLU A 7 3.80 -22.32 -14.44
C GLU A 7 3.28 -21.01 -15.05
N LYS A 8 3.01 -21.01 -16.33
CA LYS A 8 2.44 -19.85 -17.03
C LYS A 8 1.05 -19.47 -16.52
N ASN A 9 0.20 -20.45 -16.19
CA ASN A 9 -1.12 -20.21 -15.63
C ASN A 9 -1.04 -19.68 -14.20
N ILE A 10 -0.11 -20.19 -13.38
CA ILE A 10 0.12 -19.69 -12.01
C ILE A 10 0.53 -18.22 -12.03
N THR A 11 1.47 -17.87 -12.90
CA THR A 11 1.93 -16.48 -13.06
C THR A 11 0.81 -15.54 -13.48
N GLN A 12 -0.01 -15.93 -14.46
CA GLN A 12 -1.15 -15.13 -14.91
C GLN A 12 -2.21 -14.97 -13.82
N ASP A 13 -2.53 -16.00 -13.07
CA ASP A 13 -3.48 -15.95 -11.97
C ASP A 13 -2.96 -15.08 -10.82
N PHE A 14 -1.67 -15.13 -10.54
CA PHE A 14 -1.05 -14.28 -9.54
C PHE A 14 -1.11 -12.80 -9.95
N LYS A 15 -0.76 -12.46 -11.20
CA LYS A 15 -0.89 -11.10 -11.74
C LYS A 15 -2.32 -10.59 -11.65
N ARG A 16 -3.29 -11.41 -12.05
CA ARG A 16 -4.72 -11.06 -11.96
C ARG A 16 -5.13 -10.78 -10.51
N ASN A 17 -4.61 -11.55 -9.56
CA ASN A 17 -4.86 -11.33 -8.15
C ASN A 17 -4.23 -10.03 -7.64
N LEU A 18 -3.04 -9.64 -8.11
CA LEU A 18 -2.42 -8.36 -7.77
C LEU A 18 -3.22 -7.15 -8.28
N GLN A 19 -3.90 -7.30 -9.41
CA GLN A 19 -4.73 -6.26 -10.05
C GLN A 19 -6.18 -6.24 -9.53
N ASP A 20 -6.52 -7.06 -8.54
CA ASP A 20 -7.85 -7.07 -7.96
C ASP A 20 -8.12 -5.76 -7.18
N SER A 21 -9.17 -5.04 -7.56
CA SER A 21 -9.58 -3.80 -6.90
C SER A 21 -9.89 -3.98 -5.40
N ASN A 22 -10.23 -5.19 -4.99
CA ASN A 22 -10.54 -5.56 -3.62
C ASN A 22 -9.38 -6.29 -2.92
N LEU A 23 -8.16 -6.16 -3.42
CA LEU A 23 -6.99 -6.90 -2.95
C LEU A 23 -6.82 -6.87 -1.42
N TYR A 24 -7.03 -5.71 -0.79
CA TYR A 24 -6.88 -5.55 0.66
C TYR A 24 -7.97 -6.29 1.45
N THR A 25 -9.20 -6.28 0.97
CA THR A 25 -10.38 -6.82 1.66
C THR A 25 -10.69 -8.25 1.27
N LYS A 26 -10.11 -8.75 0.18
CA LYS A 26 -10.38 -10.08 -0.33
C LYS A 26 -9.94 -11.15 0.67
N PHE A 27 -10.89 -11.96 1.08
CA PHE A 27 -10.63 -13.10 1.95
C PHE A 27 -10.19 -14.28 1.11
N TYR A 28 -8.92 -14.67 1.22
CA TYR A 28 -8.50 -15.96 0.73
C TYR A 28 -8.82 -16.99 1.80
N SER A 29 -9.92 -17.71 1.60
CA SER A 29 -10.35 -18.77 2.51
C SER A 29 -9.35 -19.91 2.48
N THR A 30 -8.63 -20.11 3.56
CA THR A 30 -8.04 -21.41 3.89
C THR A 30 -9.02 -22.11 4.84
N ASN A 31 -9.77 -23.07 4.31
CA ASN A 31 -10.59 -24.02 5.08
C ASN A 31 -11.64 -23.45 6.07
N GLY A 32 -12.49 -22.55 5.62
CA GLY A 32 -13.87 -22.44 6.14
C GLY A 32 -14.12 -21.92 7.56
N LYS A 33 -13.14 -21.69 8.42
CA LYS A 33 -13.44 -21.43 9.85
C LYS A 33 -13.17 -20.01 10.36
N ASN A 34 -12.42 -19.18 9.67
CA ASN A 34 -12.29 -17.75 9.96
C ASN A 34 -11.72 -17.04 8.74
N PRO A 35 -12.48 -16.20 8.03
CA PRO A 35 -11.94 -15.43 6.92
C PRO A 35 -10.92 -14.43 7.47
N LYS A 36 -9.64 -14.72 7.30
CA LYS A 36 -8.57 -13.78 7.61
C LYS A 36 -8.44 -12.81 6.44
N LYS A 37 -8.25 -11.51 6.76
CA LYS A 37 -7.81 -10.51 5.78
C LYS A 37 -6.64 -11.06 4.97
N ASN A 38 -6.46 -10.58 3.75
CA ASN A 38 -5.41 -11.01 2.86
C ASN A 38 -4.05 -11.14 3.58
N SER A 39 -3.66 -12.36 3.92
CA SER A 39 -2.48 -12.64 4.73
C SER A 39 -1.17 -12.51 3.96
N TRP A 40 -1.20 -12.54 2.62
CA TRP A 40 -0.01 -12.44 1.79
C TRP A 40 0.32 -11.00 1.36
N LEU A 41 -0.59 -10.05 1.55
CA LEU A 41 -0.40 -8.66 1.15
C LEU A 41 0.78 -7.98 1.86
N LYS A 42 0.86 -8.08 3.19
CA LYS A 42 2.01 -7.52 3.93
C LYS A 42 3.34 -8.16 3.50
N PRO A 43 3.47 -9.49 3.40
CA PRO A 43 4.66 -10.13 2.85
C PRO A 43 5.07 -9.58 1.48
N ILE A 44 4.15 -9.41 0.55
CA ILE A 44 4.45 -8.84 -0.79
C ILE A 44 4.94 -7.40 -0.68
N LEU A 45 4.29 -6.55 0.11
CA LEU A 45 4.76 -5.17 0.31
C LEU A 45 6.14 -5.11 0.97
N ILE A 46 6.45 -6.03 1.89
CA ILE A 46 7.79 -6.15 2.49
C ILE A 46 8.82 -6.60 1.46
N LEU A 47 8.49 -7.51 0.55
CA LEU A 47 9.38 -7.90 -0.54
C LEU A 47 9.68 -6.72 -1.46
N VAL A 48 8.69 -5.92 -1.81
CA VAL A 48 8.88 -4.68 -2.57
C VAL A 48 9.80 -3.71 -1.82
N GLU A 49 9.59 -3.54 -0.51
CA GLU A 49 10.43 -2.68 0.34
C GLU A 49 11.90 -3.14 0.33
N TYR A 50 12.15 -4.43 0.48
CA TYR A 50 13.52 -4.97 0.39
C TYR A 50 14.15 -4.80 -0.98
N PHE A 51 13.37 -4.97 -2.04
CA PHE A 51 13.85 -4.77 -3.41
C PHE A 51 14.23 -3.30 -3.67
N MET A 52 13.46 -2.36 -3.14
CA MET A 52 13.74 -0.93 -3.23
C MET A 52 14.92 -0.49 -2.34
N SER A 53 15.35 -1.34 -1.42
CA SER A 53 16.49 -1.05 -0.57
C SER A 53 17.80 -1.34 -1.29
N ASP A 54 18.72 -0.41 -1.23
CA ASP A 54 20.12 -0.57 -1.69
C ASP A 54 21.05 -1.09 -0.57
N ASP A 55 20.52 -1.39 0.62
CA ASP A 55 21.25 -1.99 1.70
C ASP A 55 21.50 -3.49 1.42
N PRO A 56 22.76 -3.93 1.27
CA PRO A 56 23.08 -5.34 1.03
C PRO A 56 22.74 -6.27 2.22
N LYS A 57 22.48 -5.69 3.38
CA LYS A 57 22.08 -6.40 4.59
C LYS A 57 20.92 -5.69 5.30
N PRO A 58 19.75 -5.60 4.67
CA PRO A 58 18.63 -4.86 5.21
C PRO A 58 18.18 -5.47 6.55
N LYS A 59 17.87 -4.61 7.50
CA LYS A 59 17.30 -5.06 8.78
C LYS A 59 15.96 -5.74 8.54
N ARG A 60 15.74 -6.86 9.24
CA ARG A 60 14.47 -7.58 9.17
C ARG A 60 13.30 -6.69 9.57
N ILE A 61 12.33 -6.54 8.68
CA ILE A 61 11.06 -5.90 8.98
C ILE A 61 10.18 -6.89 9.73
N GLN A 62 9.78 -6.53 10.94
CA GLN A 62 8.91 -7.38 11.77
C GLN A 62 7.44 -7.14 11.38
N MET A 63 6.71 -8.23 11.11
CA MET A 63 5.27 -8.19 10.84
C MET A 63 4.48 -8.19 12.15
N ASP A 64 4.76 -7.24 13.02
CA ASP A 64 4.06 -7.07 14.28
C ASP A 64 2.84 -6.14 14.15
N ARG A 65 2.24 -5.80 15.30
CA ARG A 65 1.09 -4.88 15.39
C ARG A 65 1.42 -3.44 15.01
N ASN A 66 2.71 -3.06 14.96
CA ASN A 66 3.16 -1.72 14.64
C ASN A 66 3.36 -1.51 13.13
N LEU A 67 3.43 -2.60 12.35
CA LEU A 67 3.48 -2.53 10.91
C LEU A 67 2.07 -2.50 10.34
N HIS A 68 1.70 -1.42 9.70
CA HIS A 68 0.40 -1.23 9.07
C HIS A 68 0.50 -1.17 7.55
N VAL A 69 -0.56 -1.63 6.89
CA VAL A 69 -0.83 -1.32 5.50
C VAL A 69 -1.64 -0.03 5.50
N GLU A 70 -1.05 1.03 5.00
CA GLU A 70 -1.66 2.35 4.86
C GLU A 70 -2.41 2.45 3.54
N HIS A 71 -3.60 3.03 3.58
CA HIS A 71 -4.37 3.45 2.41
C HIS A 71 -4.06 4.92 2.10
N ILE A 72 -3.40 5.19 0.99
CA ILE A 72 -3.04 6.56 0.60
C ILE A 72 -4.32 7.35 0.30
N LEU A 73 -5.16 6.89 -0.63
CA LEU A 73 -6.57 7.28 -0.74
C LEU A 73 -7.32 6.61 0.42
N PRO A 74 -7.87 7.37 1.38
CA PRO A 74 -8.49 6.81 2.57
C PRO A 74 -9.72 5.95 2.26
N GLN A 75 -10.01 4.99 3.14
CA GLN A 75 -11.21 4.13 2.99
C GLN A 75 -12.52 4.90 3.17
N LYS A 76 -12.50 5.98 3.94
CA LYS A 76 -13.67 6.83 4.23
C LYS A 76 -13.24 8.30 4.19
N PRO A 77 -12.99 8.86 3.00
CA PRO A 77 -12.63 10.25 2.87
C PRO A 77 -13.79 11.15 3.32
N ASP A 78 -13.45 12.30 3.88
CA ASP A 78 -14.45 13.33 4.18
C ASP A 78 -15.08 13.82 2.86
N PRO A 79 -16.40 13.99 2.77
CA PRO A 79 -17.06 14.52 1.57
C PRO A 79 -16.56 15.90 1.12
N SER A 80 -16.02 16.71 2.04
CA SER A 80 -15.45 18.03 1.75
C SER A 80 -13.96 17.99 1.39
N SER A 81 -13.32 16.84 1.51
CA SER A 81 -11.88 16.66 1.29
C SER A 81 -11.48 16.79 -0.18
N GLN A 82 -10.18 16.96 -0.44
CA GLN A 82 -9.63 16.92 -1.78
C GLN A 82 -9.89 15.56 -2.47
N TRP A 83 -9.93 14.47 -1.71
CA TRP A 83 -10.24 13.13 -2.21
C TRP A 83 -11.60 13.01 -2.90
N ALA A 84 -12.62 13.69 -2.36
CA ALA A 84 -13.96 13.69 -2.95
C ALA A 84 -14.04 14.51 -4.25
N LYS A 85 -13.09 15.43 -4.47
CA LYS A 85 -12.97 16.20 -5.70
C LYS A 85 -12.15 15.48 -6.76
N ASP A 86 -11.09 14.80 -6.36
CA ASP A 86 -10.11 14.17 -7.25
C ASP A 86 -10.56 12.78 -7.73
N PHE A 87 -11.51 12.14 -7.01
CA PHE A 87 -12.01 10.81 -7.30
C PHE A 87 -13.53 10.77 -7.34
N SER A 88 -14.09 10.27 -8.41
CA SER A 88 -15.50 9.86 -8.45
C SER A 88 -15.78 8.73 -7.47
N GLU A 89 -17.05 8.45 -7.19
CA GLU A 89 -17.43 7.32 -6.33
C GLU A 89 -16.96 5.98 -6.89
N GLU A 90 -17.15 5.77 -8.19
CA GLU A 90 -16.70 4.58 -8.92
C GLU A 90 -15.17 4.40 -8.85
N GLU A 91 -14.42 5.51 -8.99
CA GLU A 91 -12.96 5.48 -8.87
C GLU A 91 -12.52 5.16 -7.44
N ARG A 92 -13.20 5.70 -6.43
CA ARG A 92 -12.93 5.33 -5.03
C ARG A 92 -13.18 3.85 -4.77
N GLU A 93 -14.29 3.30 -5.27
CA GLU A 93 -14.56 1.86 -5.16
C GLU A 93 -13.47 1.02 -5.83
N ARG A 94 -13.05 1.44 -7.02
CA ARG A 94 -12.02 0.74 -7.79
C ARG A 94 -10.65 0.76 -7.14
N TYR A 95 -10.22 1.91 -6.60
CA TYR A 95 -8.82 2.11 -6.22
C TYR A 95 -8.55 1.98 -4.73
N THR A 96 -9.52 2.20 -3.85
CA THR A 96 -9.28 2.26 -2.39
C THR A 96 -8.55 1.02 -1.88
N HIS A 97 -8.94 -0.17 -2.30
CA HIS A 97 -8.36 -1.43 -1.83
C HIS A 97 -7.38 -2.08 -2.81
N SER A 98 -7.06 -1.41 -3.92
CA SER A 98 -6.10 -1.89 -4.92
C SER A 98 -4.66 -1.82 -4.44
N LEU A 99 -3.79 -2.66 -5.00
CA LEU A 99 -2.35 -2.68 -4.69
C LEU A 99 -1.72 -1.28 -4.80
N ALA A 100 -2.08 -0.54 -5.85
CA ALA A 100 -1.52 0.78 -6.12
C ALA A 100 -1.75 1.79 -5.01
N ASN A 101 -2.82 1.63 -4.24
CA ASN A 101 -3.18 2.54 -3.16
C ASN A 101 -2.57 2.16 -1.81
N LEU A 102 -1.82 1.07 -1.73
CA LEU A 102 -1.32 0.51 -0.47
C LEU A 102 0.18 0.74 -0.30
N THR A 103 0.58 1.05 0.93
CA THR A 103 1.98 1.18 1.32
C THR A 103 2.20 0.72 2.75
N LEU A 104 3.46 0.69 3.20
CA LEU A 104 3.82 0.32 4.58
C LEU A 104 4.00 1.57 5.44
N LEU A 105 3.44 1.57 6.64
CA LEU A 105 3.59 2.67 7.58
C LEU A 105 3.61 2.16 9.03
N GLY A 106 4.35 2.86 9.90
CA GLY A 106 4.33 2.60 11.34
C GLY A 106 2.99 3.01 11.96
N GLY A 107 2.53 2.29 12.99
CA GLY A 107 1.18 2.45 13.56
C GLY A 107 0.84 3.87 14.01
N GLU A 108 1.78 4.57 14.65
CA GLU A 108 1.54 5.95 15.09
C GLU A 108 1.37 6.92 13.91
N LYS A 109 2.20 6.78 12.87
CA LYS A 109 2.07 7.56 11.63
C LYS A 109 0.80 7.22 10.88
N ASN A 110 0.46 5.95 10.81
CA ASN A 110 -0.78 5.49 10.18
C ASN A 110 -2.02 6.13 10.84
N THR A 111 -2.03 6.17 12.17
CA THR A 111 -3.10 6.84 12.93
C THR A 111 -3.16 8.34 12.64
N LYS A 112 -2.02 9.00 12.47
CA LYS A 112 -1.96 10.45 12.15
C LYS A 112 -2.29 10.75 10.70
N ALA A 113 -1.84 9.92 9.76
CA ALA A 113 -2.15 10.06 8.35
C ALA A 113 -3.66 9.91 8.09
N SER A 114 -4.31 8.93 8.72
CA SER A 114 -5.78 8.75 8.71
C SER A 114 -6.43 9.19 7.37
N ASN A 115 -7.39 10.13 7.46
CA ASN A 115 -8.15 10.65 6.32
C ASN A 115 -7.62 11.99 5.79
N LEU A 116 -6.40 12.39 6.17
CA LEU A 116 -5.80 13.64 5.69
C LEU A 116 -5.66 13.65 4.17
N ASP A 117 -5.71 14.84 3.59
CA ASP A 117 -5.43 15.03 2.16
C ASP A 117 -4.00 14.61 1.81
N PHE A 118 -3.75 14.28 0.55
CA PHE A 118 -2.47 13.74 0.10
C PHE A 118 -1.28 14.65 0.45
N LYS A 119 -1.46 15.95 0.30
CA LYS A 119 -0.44 16.95 0.66
C LYS A 119 0.04 16.82 2.11
N ASP A 120 -0.88 16.57 3.05
CA ASP A 120 -0.54 16.45 4.46
C ASP A 120 -0.05 15.05 4.81
N LYS A 121 -0.57 14.01 4.15
CA LYS A 121 0.00 12.65 4.24
C LYS A 121 1.47 12.65 3.82
N LYS A 122 1.85 13.35 2.73
CA LYS A 122 3.25 13.48 2.29
C LYS A 122 4.16 14.03 3.38
N LYS A 123 3.72 15.09 4.09
CA LYS A 123 4.47 15.64 5.23
C LYS A 123 4.71 14.59 6.31
N ILE A 124 3.66 13.83 6.67
CA ILE A 124 3.80 12.73 7.65
C ILE A 124 4.79 11.68 7.16
N TYR A 125 4.73 11.28 5.89
CA TYR A 125 5.66 10.31 5.30
C TYR A 125 7.11 10.80 5.37
N MET A 126 7.34 12.08 5.17
CA MET A 126 8.65 12.71 5.23
C MET A 126 9.10 13.11 6.64
N GLY A 127 8.26 12.90 7.67
CA GLY A 127 8.59 13.27 9.04
C GLY A 127 8.52 14.76 9.33
N GLU A 128 7.82 15.52 8.49
CA GLU A 128 7.57 16.92 8.74
C GLU A 128 6.56 17.12 9.87
N GLU A 129 6.65 18.25 10.54
CA GLU A 129 5.73 18.62 11.60
C GLU A 129 4.39 19.07 11.02
N ILE A 130 3.30 18.43 11.46
CA ILE A 130 1.95 18.87 11.14
C ILE A 130 1.27 19.31 12.43
N SER A 131 0.87 20.55 12.48
CA SER A 131 0.07 21.12 13.59
C SER A 131 -1.38 20.67 13.48
N LEU A 132 -1.66 19.39 13.76
CA LEU A 132 -3.02 18.83 13.74
C LEU A 132 -3.79 19.06 15.03
N SER A 133 -3.15 19.49 16.11
CA SER A 133 -3.77 19.81 17.40
C SER A 133 -2.73 20.37 18.38
N LYS A 134 -3.19 20.91 19.54
CA LYS A 134 -2.37 21.38 20.67
C LYS A 134 -1.48 20.30 21.33
N LYS A 135 -1.36 19.10 20.75
CA LYS A 135 -0.48 18.02 21.23
C LYS A 135 0.91 18.19 20.66
N ARG A 136 1.92 17.72 21.40
CA ARG A 136 3.33 17.79 21.03
C ARG A 136 3.58 17.43 19.57
N PRO A 137 4.39 18.21 18.86
CA PRO A 137 4.73 17.91 17.46
C PRO A 137 5.42 16.55 17.38
N PHE A 138 4.96 15.75 16.41
CA PHE A 138 5.48 14.42 16.18
C PHE A 138 6.40 14.46 14.94
N ARG A 139 7.68 14.22 15.17
CA ARG A 139 8.69 14.18 14.12
C ARG A 139 9.34 12.81 14.08
N VAL A 140 8.80 11.90 13.30
CA VAL A 140 9.48 10.64 13.02
C VAL A 140 9.47 10.42 11.51
N MET A 141 10.65 10.42 10.91
CA MET A 141 10.79 10.08 9.50
C MET A 141 10.37 8.61 9.29
N THR A 142 9.63 8.37 8.22
CA THR A 142 9.34 7.00 7.79
C THR A 142 10.64 6.29 7.41
N CYS A 143 10.76 5.01 7.75
CA CYS A 143 11.89 4.18 7.35
C CYS A 143 11.60 3.33 6.09
N TYR A 144 10.37 3.31 5.62
CA TYR A 144 9.98 2.51 4.45
C TYR A 144 10.21 3.30 3.17
N LYS A 145 11.14 2.81 2.32
CA LYS A 145 11.52 3.44 1.05
C LYS A 145 10.32 3.58 0.10
N MET A 146 9.49 2.54 0.00
CA MET A 146 8.28 2.59 -0.83
C MET A 146 7.32 3.72 -0.44
N THR A 147 7.28 4.12 0.83
CA THR A 147 6.43 5.22 1.32
C THR A 147 7.09 6.58 1.11
N ILE A 148 8.40 6.66 1.33
CA ILE A 148 9.22 7.85 1.03
C ILE A 148 9.17 8.16 -0.47
N ASP A 149 9.27 7.14 -1.31
CA ASP A 149 9.20 7.24 -2.76
C ASP A 149 7.89 7.89 -3.24
N ILE A 150 6.76 7.51 -2.64
CA ILE A 150 5.47 8.14 -2.92
C ILE A 150 5.52 9.65 -2.64
N ALA A 151 6.10 10.05 -1.52
CA ALA A 151 6.17 11.45 -1.14
C ALA A 151 7.07 12.28 -2.09
N HIS A 152 8.11 11.66 -2.65
CA HIS A 152 9.03 12.33 -3.57
C HIS A 152 8.53 12.37 -5.01
N HIS A 153 7.99 11.27 -5.53
CA HIS A 153 7.73 11.12 -6.95
C HIS A 153 6.31 11.50 -7.39
N TYR A 154 5.37 11.63 -6.44
CA TYR A 154 3.99 12.02 -6.76
C TYR A 154 3.67 13.41 -6.21
N ALA A 155 3.38 14.36 -7.11
CA ALA A 155 2.90 15.70 -6.73
C ALA A 155 1.46 15.62 -6.20
N GLU A 156 0.64 14.79 -6.83
CA GLU A 156 -0.78 14.56 -6.56
C GLU A 156 -1.09 13.07 -6.56
N TRP A 157 -2.20 12.68 -5.96
CA TRP A 157 -2.68 11.31 -5.92
C TRP A 157 -4.03 11.22 -6.61
N THR A 158 -4.00 10.79 -7.87
CA THR A 158 -5.14 10.75 -8.78
C THR A 158 -5.27 9.35 -9.39
N PRO A 159 -6.36 9.01 -10.08
CA PRO A 159 -6.48 7.75 -10.81
C PRO A 159 -5.28 7.47 -11.73
N LYS A 160 -4.76 8.50 -12.40
CA LYS A 160 -3.57 8.39 -13.27
C LYS A 160 -2.31 8.04 -12.49
N SER A 161 -2.15 8.60 -11.29
CA SER A 161 -1.02 8.27 -10.38
C SER A 161 -1.08 6.80 -9.94
N LEU A 162 -2.29 6.31 -9.65
CA LEU A 162 -2.53 4.93 -9.25
C LEU A 162 -2.25 3.94 -10.38
N GLU A 163 -2.72 4.23 -11.60
CA GLU A 163 -2.43 3.37 -12.77
C GLU A 163 -0.94 3.28 -13.09
N LYS A 164 -0.21 4.39 -12.95
CA LYS A 164 1.24 4.41 -13.12
C LYS A 164 1.90 3.53 -12.04
N ARG A 165 1.56 3.75 -10.78
CA ARG A 165 2.14 3.01 -9.66
C ARG A 165 1.82 1.52 -9.69
N GLU A 166 0.62 1.13 -10.11
CA GLU A 166 0.26 -0.28 -10.27
C GLU A 166 1.22 -1.00 -11.20
N LYS A 167 1.47 -0.42 -12.38
CA LYS A 167 2.40 -0.98 -13.36
C LYS A 167 3.83 -1.11 -12.81
N GLU A 168 4.29 -0.10 -12.07
CA GLU A 168 5.62 -0.09 -11.44
C GLU A 168 5.73 -1.18 -10.37
N LEU A 169 4.74 -1.27 -9.47
CA LEU A 169 4.72 -2.29 -8.41
C LEU A 169 4.65 -3.71 -8.96
N ILE A 170 3.81 -3.95 -9.98
CA ILE A 170 3.73 -5.27 -10.62
C ILE A 170 5.07 -5.67 -11.21
N LYS A 171 5.76 -4.77 -11.93
CA LYS A 171 7.10 -5.04 -12.47
C LYS A 171 8.11 -5.41 -11.38
N ILE A 172 8.10 -4.68 -10.25
CA ILE A 172 8.98 -4.98 -9.12
C ILE A 172 8.65 -6.37 -8.56
N ILE A 173 7.39 -6.67 -8.33
CA ILE A 173 6.96 -7.95 -7.76
C ILE A 173 7.33 -9.10 -8.70
N GLU A 174 7.14 -8.95 -10.00
CA GLU A 174 7.55 -9.94 -11.00
C GLU A 174 9.05 -10.18 -10.97
N SER A 175 9.84 -9.10 -10.89
CA SER A 175 11.31 -9.19 -10.82
C SER A 175 11.79 -9.88 -9.54
N VAL A 176 11.16 -9.58 -8.39
CA VAL A 176 11.52 -10.18 -7.10
C VAL A 176 11.17 -11.66 -7.03
N LEU A 177 10.05 -12.05 -7.61
CA LEU A 177 9.56 -13.44 -7.61
C LEU A 177 10.04 -14.25 -8.80
N THR A 178 10.83 -13.65 -9.70
CA THR A 178 11.31 -14.29 -10.96
C THR A 178 10.19 -14.90 -11.80
N LEU A 179 9.06 -14.17 -11.91
CA LEU A 179 7.86 -14.60 -12.63
C LEU A 179 7.90 -14.22 -14.12
#